data_57b2b3f9b027071fa2dd60719d5ccda5
#
_entry.id   57b2b3f9b027071fa2dd60719d5ccda5
#
_cell.length_a   1.000
_cell.length_b   1.000
_cell.length_c   1.000
_cell.angle_alpha   90.00
_cell.angle_beta   90.00
_cell.angle_gamma   90.00
#
_symmetry.space_group_name_H-M   'P 1'
#
loop_
_entity.id
_entity.type
_entity.pdbx_description
1 polymer ?
#
loop_
_entity_poly.entity_id
_entity_poly.type
_entity_poly.pdbx_seq_one_letter_code
_entity_poly.pdbx_strand_id
1 'polypeptide(L)'
;SEMCIRDSIERLLPTDGSPILDVGCGNGYFANYLAGKGYCVYGIDASEQGIAIANRMKGGGNSNRFFVCDVTSGELPPELRGIPFKTVISMEVIEHLYQPRAFVLFIRSILEASGGGQFIVTTPYHGYLKNLTIALANKMDYHLSALWEGGHIKFWSRRTLAILLREAGYHHLVFTGAGRIPYLWRHMVFSARV
;
A
#
# COMPACT_ATOMS: atom_id res chain seq x y z
N SER A 1 -9.66 -4.59 12.28
CA SER A 1 -9.67 -3.59 11.17
C SER A 1 -8.75 -3.97 10.02
N GLU A 2 -7.57 -4.51 10.29
CA GLU A 2 -6.66 -5.04 9.24
C GLU A 2 -7.33 -6.14 8.40
N MET A 3 -8.12 -6.99 9.00
CA MET A 3 -8.87 -8.05 8.30
C MET A 3 -9.76 -7.48 7.18
N CYS A 4 -10.47 -6.38 7.43
CA CYS A 4 -11.32 -5.76 6.40
C CYS A 4 -10.51 -5.16 5.23
N ILE A 5 -9.29 -4.65 5.49
CA ILE A 5 -8.40 -4.15 4.44
C ILE A 5 -7.90 -5.33 3.59
N ARG A 6 -7.44 -6.40 4.24
CA ARG A 6 -6.96 -7.62 3.58
C ARG A 6 -8.02 -8.22 2.65
N ASP A 7 -9.24 -8.41 3.15
CA ASP A 7 -10.35 -8.93 2.36
C ASP A 7 -10.64 -8.04 1.14
N SER A 8 -10.51 -6.71 1.30
CA SER A 8 -10.71 -5.77 0.20
C SER A 8 -9.60 -5.84 -0.84
N ILE A 9 -8.34 -6.01 -0.41
CA ILE A 9 -7.20 -6.19 -1.31
C ILE A 9 -7.32 -7.53 -2.04
N GLU A 10 -7.57 -8.63 -1.31
CA GLU A 10 -7.64 -9.98 -1.89
C GLU A 10 -8.63 -10.10 -3.04
N ARG A 11 -9.79 -9.42 -2.96
CA ARG A 11 -10.79 -9.38 -4.04
C ARG A 11 -10.30 -8.69 -5.32
N LEU A 12 -9.23 -7.92 -5.23
CA LEU A 12 -8.64 -7.17 -6.33
C LEU A 12 -7.39 -7.85 -6.90
N LEU A 13 -6.87 -8.90 -6.23
CA LEU A 13 -5.67 -9.58 -6.66
C LEU A 13 -5.90 -10.43 -7.92
N PRO A 14 -4.85 -10.59 -8.76
CA PRO A 14 -4.91 -11.44 -9.93
C PRO A 14 -5.03 -12.91 -9.54
N THR A 15 -5.75 -13.69 -10.34
CA THR A 15 -5.91 -15.14 -10.16
C THR A 15 -5.07 -15.96 -11.15
N ASP A 16 -4.28 -15.28 -11.97
CA ASP A 16 -3.48 -15.88 -13.05
C ASP A 16 -2.06 -16.29 -12.63
N GLY A 17 -1.73 -16.17 -11.33
CA GLY A 17 -0.40 -16.49 -10.80
C GLY A 17 0.68 -15.47 -11.11
N SER A 18 0.34 -14.31 -11.71
CA SER A 18 1.32 -13.27 -12.01
C SER A 18 1.95 -12.71 -10.72
N PRO A 19 3.25 -12.30 -10.78
CA PRO A 19 3.94 -11.80 -9.60
C PRO A 19 3.34 -10.47 -9.11
N ILE A 20 3.25 -10.36 -7.79
CA ILE A 20 2.76 -9.18 -7.07
C ILE A 20 3.95 -8.53 -6.35
N LEU A 21 4.05 -7.21 -6.39
CA LEU A 21 5.00 -6.44 -5.60
C LEU A 21 4.29 -5.73 -4.44
N ASP A 22 4.74 -5.99 -3.21
CA ASP A 22 4.31 -5.28 -2.00
C ASP A 22 5.33 -4.17 -1.68
N VAL A 23 4.92 -2.91 -1.85
CA VAL A 23 5.77 -1.73 -1.68
C VAL A 23 5.51 -1.09 -0.31
N GLY A 24 6.52 -1.09 0.56
CA GLY A 24 6.40 -0.79 1.97
C GLY A 24 5.89 -2.01 2.75
N CYS A 25 6.48 -3.17 2.48
CA CYS A 25 6.03 -4.45 3.04
C CYS A 25 6.34 -4.62 4.54
N GLY A 26 7.12 -3.71 5.15
CA GLY A 26 7.53 -3.78 6.55
C GLY A 26 8.22 -5.11 6.89
N ASN A 27 7.68 -5.81 7.88
CA ASN A 27 8.16 -7.14 8.30
C ASN A 27 7.64 -8.30 7.43
N GLY A 28 7.01 -7.99 6.29
CA GLY A 28 6.53 -8.98 5.32
C GLY A 28 5.30 -9.76 5.76
N TYR A 29 4.62 -9.37 6.82
CA TYR A 29 3.49 -10.13 7.36
C TYR A 29 2.39 -10.37 6.32
N PHE A 30 1.96 -9.32 5.61
CA PHE A 30 0.91 -9.43 4.61
C PHE A 30 1.37 -10.18 3.36
N ALA A 31 2.57 -9.88 2.87
CA ALA A 31 3.16 -10.58 1.72
C ALA A 31 3.34 -12.09 2.00
N ASN A 32 3.83 -12.47 3.18
CA ASN A 32 3.94 -13.88 3.59
C ASN A 32 2.56 -14.56 3.74
N TYR A 33 1.56 -13.83 4.23
CA TYR A 33 0.19 -14.32 4.29
C TYR A 33 -0.37 -14.64 2.89
N LEU A 34 -0.16 -13.75 1.93
CA LEU A 34 -0.56 -13.97 0.53
C LEU A 34 0.23 -15.13 -0.11
N ALA A 35 1.54 -15.21 0.17
CA ALA A 35 2.36 -16.33 -0.29
C ALA A 35 1.87 -17.68 0.26
N GLY A 36 1.41 -17.72 1.51
CA GLY A 36 0.76 -18.90 2.10
C GLY A 36 -0.55 -19.30 1.44
N LYS A 37 -1.18 -18.38 0.71
CA LYS A 37 -2.37 -18.63 -0.13
C LYS A 37 -2.05 -19.01 -1.58
N GLY A 38 -0.76 -19.09 -1.93
CA GLY A 38 -0.31 -19.49 -3.26
C GLY A 38 -0.01 -18.33 -4.21
N TYR A 39 -0.08 -17.07 -3.75
CA TYR A 39 0.34 -15.93 -4.57
C TYR A 39 1.86 -15.83 -4.67
N CYS A 40 2.35 -15.43 -5.85
CA CYS A 40 3.76 -15.12 -6.07
C CYS A 40 4.01 -13.66 -5.64
N VAL A 41 4.50 -13.43 -4.41
CA VAL A 41 4.67 -12.09 -3.85
C VAL A 41 6.13 -11.79 -3.57
N TYR A 42 6.55 -10.59 -3.96
CA TYR A 42 7.81 -9.96 -3.61
C TYR A 42 7.53 -8.73 -2.77
N GLY A 43 8.47 -8.32 -1.92
CA GLY A 43 8.30 -7.14 -1.08
C GLY A 43 9.54 -6.26 -1.06
N ILE A 44 9.31 -4.96 -0.95
CA ILE A 44 10.36 -3.96 -0.74
C ILE A 44 9.98 -3.04 0.41
N ASP A 45 10.98 -2.66 1.22
CA ASP A 45 10.83 -1.72 2.34
C ASP A 45 12.16 -1.05 2.64
N ALA A 46 12.14 0.17 3.19
CA ALA A 46 13.35 0.87 3.60
C ALA A 46 13.96 0.31 4.91
N SER A 47 13.18 -0.44 5.69
CA SER A 47 13.62 -1.01 6.97
C SER A 47 14.42 -2.30 6.78
N GLU A 48 15.75 -2.23 6.97
CA GLU A 48 16.62 -3.41 6.98
C GLU A 48 16.16 -4.47 7.98
N GLN A 49 15.73 -4.03 9.18
CA GLN A 49 15.22 -4.94 10.21
C GLN A 49 13.92 -5.60 9.78
N GLY A 50 13.00 -4.82 9.18
CA GLY A 50 11.74 -5.35 8.63
C GLY A 50 12.01 -6.42 7.58
N ILE A 51 12.87 -6.14 6.63
CA ILE A 51 13.26 -7.08 5.56
C ILE A 51 13.95 -8.34 6.12
N ALA A 52 14.81 -8.19 7.11
CA ALA A 52 15.44 -9.35 7.78
C ALA A 52 14.39 -10.26 8.45
N ILE A 53 13.37 -9.69 9.09
CA ILE A 53 12.24 -10.42 9.67
C ILE A 53 11.41 -11.10 8.56
N ALA A 54 11.06 -10.34 7.51
CA ALA A 54 10.26 -10.84 6.39
C ALA A 54 10.89 -12.08 5.73
N ASN A 55 12.21 -12.04 5.51
CA ASN A 55 12.96 -13.14 4.93
C ASN A 55 13.09 -14.36 5.86
N ARG A 56 13.03 -14.17 7.20
CA ARG A 56 13.03 -15.29 8.17
C ARG A 56 11.66 -15.98 8.27
N MET A 57 10.58 -15.23 8.10
CA MET A 57 9.20 -15.74 8.21
C MET A 57 8.75 -16.56 6.99
N LYS A 58 9.53 -16.59 5.91
CA LYS A 58 9.18 -17.29 4.67
C LYS A 58 8.91 -18.76 4.93
N GLY A 59 7.72 -19.21 4.63
CA GLY A 59 7.36 -20.62 4.64
C GLY A 59 7.96 -21.36 3.46
N GLY A 60 9.09 -22.05 3.68
CA GLY A 60 9.50 -23.19 2.85
C GLY A 60 10.12 -22.95 1.48
N GLY A 61 10.40 -21.72 1.04
CA GLY A 61 11.07 -21.43 -0.24
C GLY A 61 12.51 -20.93 -0.04
N ASN A 62 13.46 -21.39 -0.88
CA ASN A 62 14.89 -21.07 -0.76
C ASN A 62 15.31 -19.69 -1.32
N SER A 63 14.44 -18.93 -1.96
CA SER A 63 14.77 -17.64 -2.56
C SER A 63 14.34 -16.46 -1.69
N ASN A 64 15.22 -15.48 -1.48
CA ASN A 64 14.84 -14.23 -0.87
C ASN A 64 13.85 -13.50 -1.78
N ARG A 65 12.72 -13.06 -1.22
CA ARG A 65 11.67 -12.33 -1.93
C ARG A 65 11.48 -10.92 -1.40
N PHE A 66 12.21 -10.56 -0.35
CA PHE A 66 12.12 -9.25 0.31
C PHE A 66 13.47 -8.55 0.24
N PHE A 67 13.44 -7.28 -0.19
CA PHE A 67 14.65 -6.50 -0.46
C PHE A 67 14.54 -5.11 0.17
N VAL A 68 15.69 -4.61 0.66
CA VAL A 68 15.77 -3.24 1.16
C VAL A 68 15.71 -2.29 -0.03
N CYS A 69 14.80 -1.32 0.04
CA CYS A 69 14.63 -0.33 -1.02
C CYS A 69 14.01 0.96 -0.45
N ASP A 70 14.66 2.07 -0.69
CA ASP A 70 14.02 3.38 -0.50
C ASP A 70 13.10 3.66 -1.68
N VAL A 71 11.80 3.62 -1.44
CA VAL A 71 10.76 3.85 -2.45
C VAL A 71 10.75 5.27 -3.03
N THR A 72 11.53 6.19 -2.43
CA THR A 72 11.72 7.56 -2.94
C THR A 72 12.92 7.67 -3.88
N SER A 73 13.78 6.66 -3.95
CA SER A 73 14.95 6.62 -4.84
C SER A 73 14.58 6.50 -6.33
N GLY A 74 13.39 5.99 -6.62
CA GLY A 74 12.90 5.79 -7.98
C GLY A 74 13.46 4.55 -8.70
N GLU A 75 14.22 3.68 -8.01
CA GLU A 75 14.83 2.49 -8.59
C GLU A 75 14.44 1.21 -7.85
N LEU A 76 14.13 0.17 -8.62
CA LEU A 76 13.98 -1.18 -8.08
C LEU A 76 15.34 -1.82 -7.78
N PRO A 77 15.43 -2.65 -6.72
CA PRO A 77 16.57 -3.52 -6.49
C PRO A 77 16.90 -4.34 -7.74
N PRO A 78 18.20 -4.57 -8.04
CA PRO A 78 18.63 -5.31 -9.23
C PRO A 78 17.96 -6.69 -9.37
N GLU A 79 17.70 -7.35 -8.25
CA GLU A 79 17.09 -8.69 -8.17
C GLU A 79 15.63 -8.72 -8.64
N LEU A 80 14.98 -7.57 -8.65
CA LEU A 80 13.58 -7.43 -9.07
C LEU A 80 13.44 -6.87 -10.48
N ARG A 81 14.53 -6.41 -11.08
CA ARG A 81 14.51 -5.87 -12.45
C ARG A 81 14.17 -6.98 -13.45
N GLY A 82 13.25 -6.67 -14.36
CA GLY A 82 12.79 -7.62 -15.39
C GLY A 82 11.68 -8.56 -14.94
N ILE A 83 11.30 -8.58 -13.65
CA ILE A 83 10.08 -9.29 -13.21
C ILE A 83 8.87 -8.48 -13.65
N PRO A 84 7.90 -9.06 -14.39
CA PRO A 84 6.76 -8.33 -14.93
C PRO A 84 5.67 -8.14 -13.85
N PHE A 85 5.85 -7.16 -12.97
CA PHE A 85 4.86 -6.83 -11.94
C PHE A 85 3.65 -6.12 -12.54
N LYS A 86 2.58 -6.85 -12.82
CA LYS A 86 1.29 -6.29 -13.26
C LYS A 86 0.37 -5.87 -12.12
N THR A 87 0.70 -6.24 -10.90
CA THR A 87 0.00 -5.82 -9.69
C THR A 87 1.00 -5.35 -8.65
N VAL A 88 0.84 -4.11 -8.22
CA VAL A 88 1.58 -3.53 -7.12
C VAL A 88 0.60 -3.19 -6.01
N ILE A 89 0.91 -3.61 -4.79
CA ILE A 89 0.14 -3.26 -3.59
C ILE A 89 1.00 -2.37 -2.67
N SER A 90 0.35 -1.49 -1.92
CA SER A 90 0.98 -0.74 -0.84
C SER A 90 -0.04 -0.49 0.27
N MET A 91 0.23 -1.02 1.45
CA MET A 91 -0.71 -1.02 2.55
C MET A 91 -0.23 -0.13 3.69
N GLU A 92 -0.97 1.00 3.93
CA GLU A 92 -0.71 1.92 5.04
C GLU A 92 0.72 2.51 5.01
N VAL A 93 1.15 3.01 3.85
CA VAL A 93 2.49 3.58 3.61
C VAL A 93 2.42 5.05 3.22
N ILE A 94 1.52 5.41 2.29
CA ILE A 94 1.49 6.72 1.65
C ILE A 94 1.23 7.88 2.63
N GLU A 95 0.62 7.62 3.78
CA GLU A 95 0.39 8.60 4.85
C GLU A 95 1.66 8.97 5.63
N HIS A 96 2.72 8.17 5.52
CA HIS A 96 4.02 8.40 6.17
C HIS A 96 5.03 9.11 5.27
N LEU A 97 4.73 9.28 3.98
CA LEU A 97 5.69 9.79 3.00
C LEU A 97 5.67 11.30 2.89
N TYR A 98 6.85 11.92 2.94
CA TYR A 98 7.03 13.35 2.63
C TYR A 98 6.76 13.63 1.15
N GLN A 99 7.13 12.72 0.25
CA GLN A 99 7.06 12.86 -1.21
C GLN A 99 6.10 11.82 -1.83
N PRO A 100 4.79 11.87 -1.54
CA PRO A 100 3.83 10.88 -2.05
C PRO A 100 3.70 10.89 -3.58
N ARG A 101 4.01 12.02 -4.24
CA ARG A 101 4.02 12.12 -5.71
C ARG A 101 5.16 11.29 -6.32
N ALA A 102 6.37 11.39 -5.78
CA ALA A 102 7.50 10.58 -6.23
C ALA A 102 7.20 9.08 -6.07
N PHE A 103 6.60 8.71 -4.95
CA PHE A 103 6.17 7.34 -4.67
C PHE A 103 5.18 6.78 -5.70
N VAL A 104 4.11 7.51 -6.00
CA VAL A 104 3.12 7.00 -6.98
C VAL A 104 3.69 6.98 -8.41
N LEU A 105 4.61 7.88 -8.75
CA LEU A 105 5.31 7.87 -10.04
C LEU A 105 6.30 6.70 -10.13
N PHE A 106 7.00 6.38 -9.05
CA PHE A 106 7.86 5.19 -8.97
C PHE A 106 7.06 3.91 -9.23
N ILE A 107 5.92 3.73 -8.55
CA ILE A 107 5.05 2.57 -8.78
C ILE A 107 4.53 2.54 -10.23
N ARG A 108 4.18 3.69 -10.77
CA ARG A 108 3.75 3.80 -12.16
C ARG A 108 4.83 3.30 -13.12
N SER A 109 6.09 3.70 -12.93
CA SER A 109 7.20 3.27 -13.80
C SER A 109 7.37 1.75 -13.79
N ILE A 110 7.18 1.08 -12.65
CA ILE A 110 7.21 -0.38 -12.53
C ILE A 110 6.10 -1.02 -13.37
N LEU A 111 4.89 -0.50 -13.26
CA LEU A 111 3.73 -1.01 -13.99
C LEU A 111 3.87 -0.77 -15.50
N GLU A 112 4.35 0.41 -15.91
CA GLU A 112 4.63 0.73 -17.34
C GLU A 112 5.69 -0.20 -17.94
N ALA A 113 6.76 -0.49 -17.20
CA ALA A 113 7.80 -1.43 -17.63
C ALA A 113 7.25 -2.86 -17.82
N SER A 114 6.12 -3.18 -17.18
CA SER A 114 5.43 -4.48 -17.30
C SER A 114 4.33 -4.48 -18.37
N GLY A 115 4.20 -3.39 -19.16
CA GLY A 115 3.16 -3.23 -20.18
C GLY A 115 1.81 -2.79 -19.64
N GLY A 116 1.79 -2.11 -18.50
CA GLY A 116 0.60 -1.68 -17.76
C GLY A 116 0.24 -2.62 -16.64
N GLY A 117 -0.70 -2.18 -15.80
CA GLY A 117 -1.12 -3.00 -14.67
C GLY A 117 -1.97 -2.24 -13.65
N GLN A 118 -2.03 -2.78 -12.44
CA GLN A 118 -2.88 -2.31 -11.37
C GLN A 118 -2.07 -1.91 -10.14
N PHE A 119 -2.35 -0.74 -9.60
CA PHE A 119 -1.90 -0.29 -8.30
C PHE A 119 -3.04 -0.37 -7.29
N ILE A 120 -2.83 -1.06 -6.17
CA ILE A 120 -3.75 -1.14 -5.04
C ILE A 120 -3.10 -0.44 -3.86
N VAL A 121 -3.68 0.66 -3.40
CA VAL A 121 -3.16 1.44 -2.28
C VAL A 121 -4.19 1.56 -1.18
N THR A 122 -3.75 1.39 0.07
CA THR A 122 -4.58 1.65 1.25
C THR A 122 -3.98 2.75 2.12
N THR A 123 -4.83 3.43 2.85
CA THR A 123 -4.45 4.46 3.82
C THR A 123 -5.64 4.74 4.74
N PRO A 124 -5.43 5.31 5.94
CA PRO A 124 -6.53 5.77 6.79
C PRO A 124 -7.45 6.75 6.06
N TYR A 125 -8.75 6.54 6.22
CA TYR A 125 -9.76 7.40 5.61
C TYR A 125 -9.98 8.67 6.43
N HIS A 126 -9.76 9.85 5.84
CA HIS A 126 -10.02 11.16 6.40
C HIS A 126 -11.13 11.91 5.63
N GLY A 127 -12.36 11.38 5.74
CA GLY A 127 -13.54 12.01 5.14
C GLY A 127 -14.18 13.03 6.07
N TYR A 128 -14.94 13.97 5.47
CA TYR A 128 -15.57 15.08 6.18
C TYR A 128 -16.41 14.62 7.37
N LEU A 129 -17.34 13.69 7.18
CA LEU A 129 -18.25 13.23 8.22
C LEU A 129 -17.51 12.53 9.37
N LYS A 130 -16.52 11.70 9.06
CA LYS A 130 -15.66 11.05 10.07
C LYS A 130 -14.91 12.09 10.90
N ASN A 131 -14.26 13.07 10.25
CA ASN A 131 -13.49 14.09 10.96
C ASN A 131 -14.40 14.98 11.81
N LEU A 132 -15.58 15.34 11.30
CA LEU A 132 -16.58 16.09 12.07
C LEU A 132 -17.03 15.34 13.33
N THR A 133 -17.33 14.05 13.22
CA THR A 133 -17.73 13.23 14.38
C THR A 133 -16.62 13.10 15.41
N ILE A 134 -15.37 12.98 14.97
CA ILE A 134 -14.19 12.92 15.86
C ILE A 134 -14.01 14.27 16.59
N ALA A 135 -14.17 15.39 15.87
CA ALA A 135 -14.06 16.72 16.44
C ALA A 135 -15.18 17.01 17.46
N LEU A 136 -16.43 16.70 17.12
CA LEU A 136 -17.57 16.85 18.04
C LEU A 136 -17.45 15.97 19.28
N ALA A 137 -16.83 14.81 19.17
CA ALA A 137 -16.56 13.90 20.28
C ALA A 137 -15.34 14.30 21.12
N ASN A 138 -14.67 15.41 20.80
CA ASN A 138 -13.41 15.86 21.43
C ASN A 138 -12.32 14.78 21.42
N LYS A 139 -12.15 14.06 20.28
CA LYS A 139 -11.21 12.95 20.13
C LYS A 139 -10.12 13.22 19.08
N MET A 140 -9.90 14.47 18.68
CA MET A 140 -8.90 14.82 17.66
C MET A 140 -7.49 14.48 18.12
N ASP A 141 -7.10 14.83 19.33
CA ASP A 141 -5.75 14.58 19.85
C ASP A 141 -5.43 13.06 19.91
N TYR A 142 -6.41 12.28 20.35
CA TYR A 142 -6.29 10.83 20.34
C TYR A 142 -6.20 10.23 18.92
N HIS A 143 -6.95 10.82 17.98
CA HIS A 143 -7.02 10.34 16.61
C HIS A 143 -5.75 10.68 15.80
N LEU A 144 -5.21 11.88 15.99
CA LEU A 144 -4.03 12.35 15.27
C LEU A 144 -2.71 11.84 15.85
N SER A 145 -2.70 11.41 17.13
CA SER A 145 -1.56 10.80 17.81
C SER A 145 -0.26 11.60 17.65
N ALA A 146 -0.31 12.92 17.90
CA ALA A 146 0.79 13.85 17.64
C ALA A 146 2.12 13.51 18.35
N LEU A 147 2.07 12.75 19.46
CA LEU A 147 3.24 12.31 20.21
C LEU A 147 3.87 11.00 19.67
N TRP A 148 3.28 10.39 18.67
CA TRP A 148 3.80 9.17 18.08
C TRP A 148 4.87 9.47 17.03
N GLU A 149 6.13 9.17 17.33
CA GLU A 149 7.24 9.26 16.38
C GLU A 149 7.01 8.26 15.22
N GLY A 150 7.14 8.76 13.98
CA GLY A 150 6.81 7.98 12.78
C GLY A 150 5.31 7.87 12.49
N GLY A 151 4.48 8.68 13.15
CA GLY A 151 3.05 8.77 12.91
C GLY A 151 2.68 9.29 11.53
N HIS A 152 1.38 9.43 11.29
CA HIS A 152 0.88 9.90 9.99
C HIS A 152 1.17 11.37 9.79
N ILE A 153 1.76 11.72 8.66
CA ILE A 153 2.06 13.10 8.24
C ILE A 153 1.15 13.59 7.12
N LYS A 154 0.42 12.67 6.46
CA LYS A 154 -0.57 12.99 5.42
C LYS A 154 -1.93 12.40 5.80
N PHE A 155 -2.96 13.22 5.67
CA PHE A 155 -4.35 12.86 6.01
C PHE A 155 -5.20 12.83 4.74
N TRP A 156 -5.25 11.65 4.12
CA TRP A 156 -5.87 11.47 2.81
C TRP A 156 -7.40 11.36 2.90
N SER A 157 -8.09 12.16 2.11
CA SER A 157 -9.49 11.92 1.78
C SER A 157 -9.59 11.16 0.44
N ARG A 158 -10.77 10.59 0.16
CA ARG A 158 -11.07 10.01 -1.16
C ARG A 158 -10.72 10.97 -2.30
N ARG A 159 -11.05 12.26 -2.13
CA ARG A 159 -10.82 13.29 -3.15
C ARG A 159 -9.33 13.56 -3.36
N THR A 160 -8.59 13.80 -2.29
CA THR A 160 -7.17 14.20 -2.39
C THR A 160 -6.30 13.07 -2.93
N LEU A 161 -6.54 11.82 -2.49
CA LEU A 161 -5.81 10.67 -3.05
C LEU A 161 -6.17 10.42 -4.52
N ALA A 162 -7.45 10.55 -4.89
CA ALA A 162 -7.85 10.43 -6.29
C ALA A 162 -7.24 11.51 -7.20
N ILE A 163 -7.08 12.75 -6.71
CA ILE A 163 -6.37 13.81 -7.44
C ILE A 163 -4.91 13.42 -7.66
N LEU A 164 -4.20 13.02 -6.60
CA LEU A 164 -2.80 12.60 -6.69
C LEU A 164 -2.60 11.50 -7.74
N LEU A 165 -3.43 10.45 -7.69
CA LEU A 165 -3.35 9.32 -8.63
C LEU A 165 -3.61 9.77 -10.08
N ARG A 166 -4.65 10.60 -10.31
CA ARG A 166 -4.94 11.10 -11.66
C ARG A 166 -3.83 11.99 -12.22
N GLU A 167 -3.30 12.91 -11.41
CA GLU A 167 -2.18 13.78 -11.81
C GLU A 167 -0.91 12.97 -12.08
N ALA A 168 -0.74 11.82 -11.44
CA ALA A 168 0.33 10.87 -11.73
C ALA A 168 0.02 9.97 -12.95
N GLY A 169 -1.11 10.16 -13.65
CA GLY A 169 -1.47 9.46 -14.88
C GLY A 169 -2.17 8.12 -14.70
N TYR A 170 -2.64 7.82 -13.48
CA TYR A 170 -3.49 6.65 -13.27
C TYR A 170 -4.93 6.90 -13.71
N HIS A 171 -5.57 5.85 -14.23
CA HIS A 171 -6.95 5.85 -14.68
C HIS A 171 -7.75 4.69 -14.04
N HIS A 172 -9.06 4.58 -14.34
CA HIS A 172 -9.96 3.56 -13.80
C HIS A 172 -9.87 3.41 -12.26
N LEU A 173 -9.96 4.56 -11.56
CA LEU A 173 -9.90 4.59 -10.11
C LEU A 173 -11.16 3.99 -9.49
N VAL A 174 -11.03 2.91 -8.74
CA VAL A 174 -12.09 2.29 -7.95
C VAL A 174 -11.81 2.53 -6.46
N PHE A 175 -12.80 3.07 -5.76
CA PHE A 175 -12.73 3.35 -4.32
C PHE A 175 -13.56 2.34 -3.54
N THR A 176 -13.00 1.84 -2.44
CA THR A 176 -13.69 1.02 -1.45
C THR A 176 -13.36 1.52 -0.05
N GLY A 177 -14.37 1.79 0.75
CA GLY A 177 -14.19 2.07 2.18
C GLY A 177 -14.10 0.76 2.98
N ALA A 178 -13.21 0.70 3.97
CA ALA A 178 -12.99 -0.49 4.77
C ALA A 178 -13.13 -0.21 6.28
N GLY A 179 -13.76 -1.15 6.98
CA GLY A 179 -14.03 -1.07 8.41
C GLY A 179 -15.11 -0.05 8.78
N ARG A 180 -15.96 -0.37 9.75
CA ARG A 180 -17.12 0.43 10.19
C ARG A 180 -18.18 0.62 9.10
N ILE A 181 -19.08 1.57 9.32
CA ILE A 181 -20.18 1.92 8.41
C ILE A 181 -19.76 2.95 7.36
N PRO A 182 -20.52 3.10 6.26
CA PRO A 182 -20.24 4.08 5.21
C PRO A 182 -20.00 5.50 5.76
N TYR A 183 -19.04 6.20 5.15
CA TYR A 183 -18.56 7.55 5.52
C TYR A 183 -17.85 7.67 6.87
N LEU A 184 -17.91 6.64 7.73
CA LEU A 184 -17.13 6.53 8.97
C LEU A 184 -16.06 5.44 8.90
N TRP A 185 -15.68 5.03 7.70
CA TRP A 185 -14.63 4.02 7.47
C TRP A 185 -13.34 4.33 8.23
N ARG A 186 -12.64 3.30 8.65
CA ARG A 186 -11.32 3.45 9.26
C ARG A 186 -10.26 3.66 8.19
N HIS A 187 -10.35 2.93 7.11
CA HIS A 187 -9.41 2.90 6.01
C HIS A 187 -10.13 3.05 4.69
N MET A 188 -9.39 3.37 3.66
CA MET A 188 -9.84 3.33 2.27
C MET A 188 -8.86 2.55 1.42
N VAL A 189 -9.38 1.92 0.40
CA VAL A 189 -8.65 1.18 -0.61
C VAL A 189 -8.94 1.84 -1.95
N PHE A 190 -7.91 2.16 -2.70
CA PHE A 190 -7.99 2.51 -4.11
C PHE A 190 -7.34 1.42 -4.95
N SER A 191 -8.03 1.06 -6.03
CA SER A 191 -7.42 0.37 -7.16
C SER A 191 -7.39 1.33 -8.33
N ALA A 192 -6.25 1.43 -9.01
CA ALA A 192 -6.04 2.31 -10.15
C ALA A 192 -5.21 1.58 -11.22
N ARG A 193 -5.33 1.94 -12.48
CA ARG A 193 -4.61 1.31 -13.59
C ARG A 193 -3.68 2.29 -14.29
N VAL A 194 -2.65 1.75 -14.88
CA VAL A 194 -1.73 2.41 -15.82
C VAL A 194 -1.91 1.78 -17.20
#